data_329e9abcd39320b0320074cfe3adbe0a
#
_entry.id   329e9abcd39320b0320074cfe3adbe0a
#
_cell.length_a   1.000
_cell.length_b   1.000
_cell.length_c   1.000
_cell.angle_alpha   90.00
_cell.angle_beta   90.00
_cell.angle_gamma   90.00
#
_symmetry.space_group_name_H-M   'P 1'
#
loop_
_entity.id
_entity.type
_entity.pdbx_description
1 polymer ?
#
loop_
_entity_poly.entity_id
_entity_poly.type
_entity_poly.pdbx_seq_one_letter_code
_entity_poly.pdbx_strand_id
1 'polypeptide(L)'
;MKKQLMTACLFAAVLAAPAFAEDADVLQSRLNQVNSFHASFTQRVTGAEGGAVQEGEGELWIKRPNLFNWHMTTPDESVLVSDGKTLWFYNPFVEQAIANWLKNATGNTPFMLITRNSAADWGQYNVKQQGDSFSLVPKADNGNLKQFTINVTANGTITGFTAVEQDGQRSTYQLKSQKNGPVDDAKFHFTLPKGVTLDDQRQ
;
A
#
# COMPACT_ATOMS: atom_id res chain seq x y z
N MET A 1 16.37 71.14 15.04
CA MET A 1 17.02 69.97 14.41
C MET A 1 16.43 68.72 15.08
N LYS A 2 15.42 68.12 14.45
CA LYS A 2 14.73 66.93 14.95
C LYS A 2 15.25 65.71 14.15
N LYS A 3 15.95 64.77 14.80
CA LYS A 3 16.39 63.50 14.24
C LYS A 3 15.24 62.52 14.37
N GLN A 4 14.70 62.07 13.21
CA GLN A 4 13.73 60.94 13.17
C GLN A 4 14.54 59.64 13.11
N LEU A 5 14.32 58.79 14.10
CA LEU A 5 14.74 57.37 14.07
C LEU A 5 13.70 56.56 13.25
N MET A 6 14.11 56.03 12.13
CA MET A 6 13.34 55.03 11.38
C MET A 6 13.65 53.65 11.97
N THR A 7 12.65 53.06 12.68
CA THR A 7 12.70 51.67 13.10
C THR A 7 12.27 50.82 11.96
N ALA A 8 13.18 50.04 11.35
CA ALA A 8 12.90 49.04 10.33
C ALA A 8 12.41 47.76 11.04
N CYS A 9 11.11 47.46 10.95
CA CYS A 9 10.56 46.15 11.33
C CYS A 9 10.90 45.13 10.24
N LEU A 10 11.83 44.22 10.54
CA LEU A 10 12.09 43.04 9.74
C LEU A 10 10.97 42.02 9.99
N PHE A 11 10.06 41.91 9.03
CA PHE A 11 9.09 40.79 9.01
C PHE A 11 9.82 39.54 8.53
N ALA A 12 10.17 38.64 9.45
CA ALA A 12 10.60 37.30 9.14
C ALA A 12 9.35 36.49 8.75
N ALA A 13 9.13 36.31 7.43
CA ALA A 13 8.13 35.36 6.94
C ALA A 13 8.65 33.94 7.20
N VAL A 14 8.15 33.29 8.24
CA VAL A 14 8.34 31.85 8.48
C VAL A 14 7.55 31.12 7.40
N LEU A 15 8.22 30.61 6.36
CA LEU A 15 7.66 29.68 5.42
C LEU A 15 7.40 28.37 6.18
N ALA A 16 6.18 28.17 6.68
CA ALA A 16 5.73 26.88 7.15
C ALA A 16 5.64 25.94 5.94
N ALA A 17 6.61 25.05 5.77
CA ALA A 17 6.49 23.93 4.84
C ALA A 17 5.26 23.13 5.21
N PRO A 18 4.48 22.64 4.24
CA PRO A 18 3.29 21.86 4.55
C PRO A 18 3.69 20.57 5.29
N ALA A 19 3.27 20.41 6.53
CA ALA A 19 3.57 19.28 7.41
C ALA A 19 3.24 17.90 6.77
N PHE A 20 2.36 17.87 5.77
CA PHE A 20 1.99 16.67 5.04
C PHE A 20 3.08 16.11 4.10
N ALA A 21 3.97 16.94 3.60
CA ALA A 21 5.10 16.48 2.78
C ALA A 21 6.15 15.79 3.66
N GLU A 22 6.39 16.33 4.85
CA GLU A 22 7.31 15.75 5.83
C GLU A 22 6.86 14.36 6.30
N ASP A 23 5.57 14.19 6.61
CA ASP A 23 5.02 12.91 7.06
C ASP A 23 5.09 11.83 5.95
N ALA A 24 4.91 12.21 4.68
CA ALA A 24 5.07 11.32 3.53
C ALA A 24 6.53 10.85 3.36
N ASP A 25 7.49 11.76 3.57
CA ASP A 25 8.92 11.44 3.51
C ASP A 25 9.34 10.50 4.65
N VAL A 26 8.78 10.69 5.85
CA VAL A 26 8.99 9.80 6.99
C VAL A 26 8.44 8.40 6.68
N LEU A 27 7.22 8.29 6.14
CA LEU A 27 6.63 7.01 5.73
C LEU A 27 7.53 6.30 4.72
N GLN A 28 7.92 7.00 3.65
CA GLN A 28 8.79 6.45 2.61
C GLN A 28 10.13 5.98 3.18
N SER A 29 10.74 6.78 4.07
CA SER A 29 12.00 6.45 4.73
C SER A 29 11.89 5.19 5.59
N ARG A 30 10.81 5.04 6.38
CA ARG A 30 10.57 3.83 7.17
C ARG A 30 10.40 2.59 6.29
N LEU A 31 9.62 2.69 5.22
CA LEU A 31 9.43 1.58 4.28
C LEU A 31 10.72 1.21 3.54
N ASN A 32 11.63 2.16 3.31
CA ASN A 32 12.93 1.92 2.70
C ASN A 32 13.91 1.16 3.61
N GLN A 33 13.64 1.03 4.92
CA GLN A 33 14.47 0.22 5.81
C GLN A 33 14.43 -1.27 5.46
N VAL A 34 13.35 -1.72 4.77
CA VAL A 34 13.13 -3.13 4.44
C VAL A 34 12.77 -3.26 2.96
N ASN A 35 13.70 -3.78 2.14
CA ASN A 35 13.48 -3.96 0.71
C ASN A 35 12.72 -5.26 0.37
N SER A 36 12.90 -6.29 1.17
CA SER A 36 12.23 -7.57 0.98
C SER A 36 11.89 -8.23 2.29
N PHE A 37 10.75 -8.87 2.34
CA PHE A 37 10.27 -9.59 3.50
C PHE A 37 9.17 -10.60 3.13
N HIS A 38 8.93 -11.52 4.04
CA HIS A 38 7.79 -12.41 4.09
C HIS A 38 7.01 -12.18 5.39
N ALA A 39 5.69 -12.26 5.33
CA ALA A 39 4.82 -12.19 6.50
C ALA A 39 3.55 -13.01 6.27
N SER A 40 2.97 -13.56 7.34
CA SER A 40 1.58 -13.99 7.32
C SER A 40 0.66 -12.82 7.64
N PHE A 41 -0.59 -12.87 7.19
CA PHE A 41 -1.58 -11.86 7.51
C PHE A 41 -2.93 -12.47 7.84
N THR A 42 -3.73 -11.72 8.60
CA THR A 42 -5.16 -11.91 8.73
C THR A 42 -5.88 -10.74 8.11
N GLN A 43 -6.99 -11.01 7.43
CA GLN A 43 -7.86 -10.00 6.82
C GLN A 43 -9.21 -10.01 7.53
N ARG A 44 -9.79 -8.83 7.71
CA ARG A 44 -11.18 -8.64 8.10
C ARG A 44 -11.81 -7.54 7.26
N VAL A 45 -12.88 -7.88 6.56
CA VAL A 45 -13.69 -6.94 5.80
C VAL A 45 -14.97 -6.68 6.57
N THR A 46 -15.31 -5.40 6.77
CA THR A 46 -16.55 -4.97 7.38
C THR A 46 -17.31 -4.04 6.43
N GLY A 47 -18.61 -4.19 6.36
CA GLY A 47 -19.48 -3.25 5.64
C GLY A 47 -19.57 -1.90 6.34
N ALA A 48 -20.23 -0.92 5.70
CA ALA A 48 -20.43 0.43 6.22
C ALA A 48 -21.12 0.44 7.61
N GLU A 49 -22.03 -0.49 7.85
CA GLU A 49 -22.75 -0.66 9.12
C GLU A 49 -21.93 -1.37 10.21
N GLY A 50 -20.66 -1.72 9.93
CA GLY A 50 -19.75 -2.34 10.88
C GLY A 50 -19.88 -3.87 11.01
N GLY A 51 -20.81 -4.52 10.31
CA GLY A 51 -20.93 -5.98 10.29
C GLY A 51 -19.76 -6.64 9.54
N ALA A 52 -19.24 -7.78 10.05
CA ALA A 52 -18.24 -8.56 9.35
C ALA A 52 -18.84 -9.15 8.06
N VAL A 53 -18.19 -8.91 6.92
CA VAL A 53 -18.58 -9.42 5.61
C VAL A 53 -17.72 -10.61 5.22
N GLN A 54 -16.41 -10.53 5.54
CA GLN A 54 -15.44 -11.56 5.22
C GLN A 54 -14.29 -11.54 6.22
N GLU A 55 -13.78 -12.72 6.54
CA GLU A 55 -12.52 -12.90 7.26
C GLU A 55 -11.65 -13.87 6.48
N GLY A 56 -10.33 -13.70 6.56
CA GLY A 56 -9.40 -14.53 5.81
C GLY A 56 -7.99 -14.47 6.38
N GLU A 57 -7.15 -15.36 5.87
CA GLU A 57 -5.75 -15.46 6.21
C GLU A 57 -4.93 -15.73 4.95
N GLY A 58 -3.65 -15.41 5.02
CA GLY A 58 -2.75 -15.66 3.91
C GLY A 58 -1.30 -15.35 4.20
N GLU A 59 -0.52 -15.43 3.16
CA GLU A 59 0.92 -15.19 3.15
C GLU A 59 1.25 -14.05 2.15
N LEU A 60 2.26 -13.29 2.48
CA LEU A 60 2.71 -12.14 1.70
C LEU A 60 4.22 -12.16 1.55
N TRP A 61 4.70 -12.11 0.31
CA TRP A 61 6.09 -11.90 -0.02
C TRP A 61 6.23 -10.59 -0.78
N ILE A 62 7.19 -9.77 -0.39
CA ILE A 62 7.51 -8.50 -1.05
C ILE A 62 9.01 -8.45 -1.34
N LYS A 63 9.34 -7.97 -2.54
CA LYS A 63 10.68 -7.51 -2.92
C LYS A 63 10.53 -6.25 -3.77
N ARG A 64 10.89 -5.11 -3.18
CA ARG A 64 10.77 -3.80 -3.85
C ARG A 64 11.78 -3.65 -4.99
N PRO A 65 11.45 -2.87 -6.02
CA PRO A 65 10.12 -2.36 -6.31
C PRO A 65 9.28 -3.39 -7.08
N ASN A 66 7.96 -3.35 -6.97
CA ASN A 66 7.00 -4.01 -7.86
C ASN A 66 6.93 -5.55 -7.82
N LEU A 67 7.76 -6.25 -7.06
CA LEU A 67 7.66 -7.71 -6.92
C LEU A 67 6.89 -8.05 -5.65
N PHE A 68 5.82 -8.80 -5.80
CA PHE A 68 5.05 -9.30 -4.67
C PHE A 68 4.29 -10.58 -5.02
N ASN A 69 3.96 -11.33 -4.00
CA ASN A 69 3.05 -12.45 -4.03
C ASN A 69 2.12 -12.33 -2.82
N TRP A 70 0.85 -12.16 -3.08
CA TRP A 70 -0.22 -12.15 -2.11
C TRP A 70 -1.02 -13.43 -2.27
N HIS A 71 -0.94 -14.31 -1.31
CA HIS A 71 -1.60 -15.61 -1.35
C HIS A 71 -2.63 -15.71 -0.22
N MET A 72 -3.91 -15.55 -0.55
CA MET A 72 -5.02 -15.87 0.35
C MET A 72 -5.14 -17.38 0.47
N THR A 73 -5.20 -17.89 1.68
CA THR A 73 -5.36 -19.34 1.96
C THR A 73 -6.75 -19.66 2.46
N THR A 74 -7.42 -18.70 3.08
CA THR A 74 -8.79 -18.81 3.58
C THR A 74 -9.55 -17.50 3.36
N PRO A 75 -10.91 -17.49 3.21
CA PRO A 75 -11.78 -18.68 3.12
C PRO A 75 -11.62 -19.41 1.77
N ASP A 76 -11.33 -18.67 0.69
CA ASP A 76 -11.11 -19.21 -0.64
C ASP A 76 -9.68 -18.88 -1.09
N GLU A 77 -8.99 -19.90 -1.62
CA GLU A 77 -7.64 -19.70 -2.12
C GLU A 77 -7.64 -18.76 -3.33
N SER A 78 -6.76 -17.77 -3.28
CA SER A 78 -6.47 -16.92 -4.44
C SER A 78 -5.06 -16.36 -4.36
N VAL A 79 -4.47 -16.13 -5.52
CA VAL A 79 -3.08 -15.66 -5.62
C VAL A 79 -3.03 -14.42 -6.50
N LEU A 80 -2.38 -13.37 -6.00
CA LEU A 80 -2.07 -12.17 -6.75
C LEU A 80 -0.55 -12.01 -6.80
N VAL A 81 0.04 -12.19 -7.97
CA VAL A 81 1.50 -12.14 -8.16
C VAL A 81 1.89 -11.06 -9.13
N SER A 82 2.93 -10.31 -8.79
CA SER A 82 3.60 -9.40 -9.72
C SER A 82 5.04 -9.85 -9.98
N ASP A 83 5.37 -10.02 -11.24
CA ASP A 83 6.74 -10.26 -11.73
C ASP A 83 7.48 -8.95 -12.09
N GLY A 84 6.90 -7.79 -11.74
CA GLY A 84 7.41 -6.46 -12.05
C GLY A 84 6.90 -5.89 -13.38
N LYS A 85 6.25 -6.69 -14.24
CA LYS A 85 5.68 -6.28 -15.53
C LYS A 85 4.21 -6.66 -15.64
N THR A 86 3.90 -7.90 -15.29
CA THR A 86 2.56 -8.48 -15.32
C THR A 86 2.04 -8.65 -13.91
N LEU A 87 0.80 -8.32 -13.72
CA LEU A 87 0.01 -8.64 -12.54
C LEU A 87 -0.88 -9.83 -12.88
N TRP A 88 -0.65 -10.94 -12.18
CA TRP A 88 -1.39 -12.18 -12.31
C TRP A 88 -2.36 -12.31 -11.15
N PHE A 89 -3.63 -12.53 -11.45
CA PHE A 89 -4.62 -12.97 -10.47
C PHE A 89 -5.03 -14.39 -10.82
N TYR A 90 -4.95 -15.30 -9.87
CA TYR A 90 -5.33 -16.70 -10.05
C TYR A 90 -6.33 -17.12 -8.97
N ASN A 91 -7.42 -17.69 -9.38
CA ASN A 91 -8.41 -18.30 -8.50
C ASN A 91 -8.55 -19.79 -8.87
N PRO A 92 -8.03 -20.70 -8.03
CA PRO A 92 -8.07 -22.13 -8.30
C PRO A 92 -9.49 -22.72 -8.27
N PHE A 93 -10.41 -22.13 -7.50
CA PHE A 93 -11.79 -22.62 -7.39
C PHE A 93 -12.57 -22.54 -8.70
N VAL A 94 -12.36 -21.46 -9.46
CA VAL A 94 -12.98 -21.27 -10.79
C VAL A 94 -12.04 -21.62 -11.94
N GLU A 95 -10.85 -22.14 -11.66
CA GLU A 95 -9.81 -22.53 -12.62
C GLU A 95 -9.51 -21.42 -13.64
N GLN A 96 -9.43 -20.17 -13.17
CA GLN A 96 -9.19 -19.00 -13.99
C GLN A 96 -7.96 -18.22 -13.54
N ALA A 97 -7.17 -17.77 -14.50
CA ALA A 97 -6.10 -16.80 -14.28
C ALA A 97 -6.34 -15.58 -15.18
N ILE A 98 -6.07 -14.39 -14.63
CA ILE A 98 -6.16 -13.11 -15.33
C ILE A 98 -4.76 -12.50 -15.35
N ALA A 99 -4.33 -12.03 -16.52
CA ALA A 99 -3.06 -11.32 -16.70
C ALA A 99 -3.31 -9.87 -17.12
N ASN A 100 -2.78 -8.93 -16.36
CA ASN A 100 -2.82 -7.49 -16.64
C ASN A 100 -1.42 -6.91 -16.71
N TRP A 101 -1.23 -5.81 -17.44
CA TRP A 101 -0.01 -5.03 -17.28
C TRP A 101 0.01 -4.38 -15.90
N LEU A 102 1.09 -4.57 -15.14
CA LEU A 102 1.26 -3.95 -13.82
C LEU A 102 1.13 -2.42 -13.87
N LYS A 103 1.58 -1.79 -14.97
CA LYS A 103 1.44 -0.33 -15.18
C LYS A 103 -0.01 0.16 -15.24
N ASN A 104 -0.94 -0.73 -15.63
CA ASN A 104 -2.37 -0.44 -15.74
C ASN A 104 -3.11 -0.76 -14.42
N ALA A 105 -2.46 -1.51 -13.52
CA ALA A 105 -3.00 -1.70 -12.18
C ALA A 105 -3.07 -0.33 -11.51
N THR A 106 -4.28 0.14 -11.32
CA THR A 106 -4.54 1.50 -10.80
C THR A 106 -3.87 1.67 -9.46
N GLY A 107 -3.19 2.81 -9.27
CA GLY A 107 -2.47 3.16 -8.03
C GLY A 107 -3.34 3.23 -6.78
N ASN A 108 -4.63 2.98 -6.92
CA ASN A 108 -5.64 2.98 -5.86
C ASN A 108 -5.73 1.66 -5.08
N THR A 109 -4.93 0.65 -5.45
CA THR A 109 -4.81 -0.54 -4.61
C THR A 109 -3.79 -0.25 -3.53
N PRO A 110 -4.19 -0.09 -2.25
CA PRO A 110 -3.30 0.33 -1.16
C PRO A 110 -2.04 -0.51 -1.04
N PHE A 111 -2.17 -1.80 -1.35
CA PHE A 111 -1.07 -2.76 -1.35
C PHE A 111 0.02 -2.40 -2.39
N MET A 112 -0.36 -1.89 -3.56
CA MET A 112 0.59 -1.44 -4.57
C MET A 112 1.43 -0.25 -4.10
N LEU A 113 0.87 0.64 -3.28
CA LEU A 113 1.59 1.76 -2.67
C LEU A 113 2.73 1.25 -1.78
N ILE A 114 2.45 0.21 -0.97
CA ILE A 114 3.44 -0.40 -0.08
C ILE A 114 4.58 -1.04 -0.88
N THR A 115 4.28 -1.71 -1.99
CA THR A 115 5.28 -2.43 -2.78
C THR A 115 6.13 -1.50 -3.62
N ARG A 116 5.55 -0.47 -4.25
CA ARG A 116 6.30 0.51 -5.04
C ARG A 116 7.11 1.47 -4.18
N ASN A 117 6.51 1.94 -3.09
CA ASN A 117 7.09 2.92 -2.18
C ASN A 117 7.68 4.14 -2.90
N SER A 118 6.97 4.67 -3.87
CA SER A 118 7.45 5.76 -4.72
C SER A 118 7.00 7.12 -4.18
N ALA A 119 7.89 8.12 -4.19
CA ALA A 119 7.55 9.50 -3.79
C ALA A 119 6.40 10.08 -4.62
N ALA A 120 6.30 9.72 -5.91
CA ALA A 120 5.22 10.15 -6.79
C ALA A 120 3.87 9.58 -6.35
N ASP A 121 3.84 8.33 -5.88
CA ASP A 121 2.62 7.71 -5.35
C ASP A 121 2.19 8.36 -4.03
N TRP A 122 3.12 8.53 -3.08
CA TRP A 122 2.82 9.20 -1.81
C TRP A 122 2.39 10.64 -1.99
N GLY A 123 2.93 11.32 -2.99
CA GLY A 123 2.56 12.69 -3.38
C GLY A 123 1.09 12.86 -3.80
N GLN A 124 0.37 11.78 -4.13
CA GLN A 124 -1.06 11.80 -4.44
C GLN A 124 -1.96 11.86 -3.19
N TYR A 125 -1.37 11.76 -2.00
CA TYR A 125 -2.09 11.70 -0.74
C TYR A 125 -1.71 12.86 0.19
N ASN A 126 -2.65 13.28 1.02
CA ASN A 126 -2.36 14.01 2.25
C ASN A 126 -2.01 12.97 3.31
N VAL A 127 -0.75 12.95 3.73
CA VAL A 127 -0.24 11.99 4.71
C VAL A 127 -0.17 12.66 6.07
N LYS A 128 -0.65 11.98 7.12
CA LYS A 128 -0.56 12.44 8.49
C LYS A 128 -0.05 11.32 9.38
N GLN A 129 1.05 11.59 10.08
CA GLN A 129 1.67 10.67 11.02
C GLN A 129 1.13 10.87 12.44
N GLN A 130 0.92 9.76 13.13
CA GLN A 130 0.69 9.71 14.58
C GLN A 130 1.41 8.48 15.16
N GLY A 131 2.59 8.69 15.73
CA GLY A 131 3.44 7.58 16.17
C GLY A 131 3.89 6.69 15.00
N ASP A 132 3.52 5.42 15.04
CA ASP A 132 3.81 4.47 13.95
C ASP A 132 2.68 4.36 12.92
N SER A 133 1.58 5.07 13.13
CA SER A 133 0.43 5.09 12.24
C SER A 133 0.50 6.25 11.26
N PHE A 134 0.29 5.97 9.98
CA PHE A 134 0.22 6.95 8.91
C PHE A 134 -1.15 6.86 8.25
N SER A 135 -1.90 7.97 8.30
CA SER A 135 -3.20 8.10 7.64
C SER A 135 -3.02 8.86 6.32
N LEU A 136 -3.53 8.29 5.25
CA LEU A 136 -3.43 8.80 3.89
C LEU A 136 -4.82 9.05 3.33
N VAL A 137 -5.08 10.29 2.89
CA VAL A 137 -6.32 10.67 2.23
C VAL A 137 -5.98 11.11 0.81
N PRO A 138 -6.60 10.53 -0.24
CA PRO A 138 -6.36 10.95 -1.61
C PRO A 138 -6.61 12.44 -1.80
N LYS A 139 -5.73 13.13 -2.56
CA LYS A 139 -5.90 14.54 -2.92
C LYS A 139 -6.96 14.75 -4.00
N ALA A 140 -7.18 13.73 -4.83
CA ALA A 140 -8.19 13.73 -5.88
C ALA A 140 -9.26 12.68 -5.59
N ASP A 141 -10.51 13.04 -5.82
CA ASP A 141 -11.68 12.15 -5.66
C ASP A 141 -11.96 11.44 -6.99
N ASN A 142 -11.03 10.56 -7.40
CA ASN A 142 -11.07 9.87 -8.70
C ASN A 142 -10.95 8.35 -8.59
N GLY A 143 -11.17 7.79 -7.41
CA GLY A 143 -11.06 6.36 -7.15
C GLY A 143 -11.98 5.87 -6.06
N ASN A 144 -11.98 4.56 -5.82
CA ASN A 144 -12.81 3.94 -4.79
C ASN A 144 -12.24 4.11 -3.37
N LEU A 145 -10.95 4.44 -3.24
CA LEU A 145 -10.29 4.59 -1.95
C LEU A 145 -10.64 5.94 -1.29
N LYS A 146 -11.27 5.89 -0.13
CA LYS A 146 -11.56 7.06 0.72
C LYS A 146 -10.41 7.38 1.66
N GLN A 147 -9.82 6.37 2.28
CA GLN A 147 -8.73 6.51 3.23
C GLN A 147 -7.90 5.23 3.28
N PHE A 148 -6.60 5.40 3.42
CA PHE A 148 -5.67 4.32 3.72
C PHE A 148 -4.91 4.63 5.00
N THR A 149 -4.77 3.65 5.87
CA THR A 149 -3.94 3.76 7.08
C THR A 149 -2.94 2.63 7.08
N ILE A 150 -1.66 2.93 7.30
CA ILE A 150 -0.61 1.93 7.44
C ILE A 150 0.15 2.15 8.74
N ASN A 151 0.47 1.06 9.44
CA ASN A 151 1.26 1.07 10.66
C ASN A 151 2.65 0.51 10.34
N VAL A 152 3.66 1.37 10.44
CA VAL A 152 5.06 1.06 10.14
C VAL A 152 5.95 1.57 11.25
N THR A 153 6.68 0.67 11.89
CA THR A 153 7.65 1.04 12.93
C THR A 153 8.86 1.77 12.34
N ALA A 154 9.66 2.39 13.18
CA ALA A 154 10.84 3.14 12.75
C ALA A 154 11.88 2.27 11.99
N ASN A 155 11.92 0.95 12.26
CA ASN A 155 12.80 0.00 11.59
C ASN A 155 12.17 -0.68 10.34
N GLY A 156 11.02 -0.17 9.86
CA GLY A 156 10.39 -0.63 8.63
C GLY A 156 9.50 -1.87 8.77
N THR A 157 9.21 -2.31 9.99
CA THR A 157 8.26 -3.41 10.20
C THR A 157 6.82 -2.91 10.00
N ILE A 158 6.10 -3.53 9.08
CA ILE A 158 4.68 -3.25 8.84
C ILE A 158 3.86 -4.15 9.76
N THR A 159 3.11 -3.57 10.68
CA THR A 159 2.26 -4.34 11.59
C THR A 159 0.83 -4.52 11.07
N GLY A 160 0.43 -3.70 10.11
CA GLY A 160 -0.87 -3.82 9.47
C GLY A 160 -1.24 -2.60 8.65
N PHE A 161 -2.35 -2.70 7.94
CA PHE A 161 -2.93 -1.59 7.21
C PHE A 161 -4.45 -1.74 7.08
N THR A 162 -5.11 -0.63 6.81
CA THR A 162 -6.57 -0.57 6.64
C THR A 162 -6.89 0.29 5.43
N ALA A 163 -7.73 -0.21 4.54
CA ALA A 163 -8.35 0.55 3.46
C ALA A 163 -9.83 0.81 3.79
N VAL A 164 -10.28 2.02 3.57
CA VAL A 164 -11.69 2.41 3.63
C VAL A 164 -12.10 2.88 2.25
N GLU A 165 -13.15 2.29 1.72
CA GLU A 165 -13.70 2.64 0.41
C GLU A 165 -14.76 3.74 0.51
N GLN A 166 -15.15 4.32 -0.63
CA GLN A 166 -16.13 5.41 -0.69
C GLN A 166 -17.50 4.98 -0.19
N ASP A 167 -17.88 3.71 -0.39
CA ASP A 167 -19.12 3.11 0.10
C ASP A 167 -19.11 2.80 1.60
N GLY A 168 -17.96 3.04 2.27
CA GLY A 168 -17.77 2.77 3.70
C GLY A 168 -17.26 1.37 4.04
N GLN A 169 -17.09 0.48 3.05
CA GLN A 169 -16.44 -0.81 3.29
C GLN A 169 -15.04 -0.60 3.83
N ARG A 170 -14.68 -1.40 4.83
CA ARG A 170 -13.37 -1.35 5.49
C ARG A 170 -12.68 -2.70 5.42
N SER A 171 -11.50 -2.73 4.82
CA SER A 171 -10.63 -3.91 4.78
C SER A 171 -9.43 -3.68 5.69
N THR A 172 -9.31 -4.47 6.75
CA THR A 172 -8.23 -4.40 7.74
C THR A 172 -7.35 -5.63 7.63
N TYR A 173 -6.05 -5.40 7.55
CA TYR A 173 -5.02 -6.44 7.46
C TYR A 173 -4.06 -6.31 8.63
N GLN A 174 -3.83 -7.40 9.34
CA GLN A 174 -2.81 -7.49 10.39
C GLN A 174 -1.70 -8.41 9.92
N LEU A 175 -0.48 -7.88 9.85
CA LEU A 175 0.70 -8.65 9.49
C LEU A 175 1.31 -9.26 10.75
N LYS A 176 1.70 -10.53 10.63
CA LYS A 176 2.33 -11.29 11.71
C LYS A 176 3.63 -11.90 11.21
N SER A 177 4.56 -12.06 12.13
CA SER A 177 5.82 -12.80 11.86
C SER A 177 6.60 -12.28 10.65
N GLN A 178 6.62 -10.95 10.45
CA GLN A 178 7.42 -10.36 9.36
C GLN A 178 8.89 -10.77 9.51
N LYS A 179 9.41 -11.44 8.49
CA LYS A 179 10.80 -11.85 8.36
C LYS A 179 11.45 -11.02 7.27
N ASN A 180 12.30 -10.09 7.69
CA ASN A 180 13.07 -9.26 6.77
C ASN A 180 14.25 -10.03 6.21
N GLY A 181 14.57 -9.81 4.95
CA GLY A 181 15.71 -10.42 4.29
C GLY A 181 15.39 -10.93 2.89
N PRO A 182 16.32 -11.67 2.28
CA PRO A 182 16.15 -12.18 0.92
C PRO A 182 14.91 -13.07 0.79
N VAL A 183 14.12 -12.82 -0.25
CA VAL A 183 13.01 -13.66 -0.68
C VAL A 183 13.38 -14.33 -1.99
N ASP A 184 13.11 -15.63 -2.11
CA ASP A 184 13.36 -16.39 -3.34
C ASP A 184 12.56 -15.78 -4.51
N ASP A 185 13.27 -15.52 -5.62
CA ASP A 185 12.69 -14.93 -6.82
C ASP A 185 11.59 -15.81 -7.44
N ALA A 186 11.63 -17.13 -7.21
CA ALA A 186 10.59 -18.05 -7.64
C ALA A 186 9.21 -17.69 -7.07
N LYS A 187 9.14 -16.99 -5.93
CA LYS A 187 7.88 -16.51 -5.36
C LYS A 187 7.17 -15.48 -6.22
N PHE A 188 7.89 -14.80 -7.11
CA PHE A 188 7.36 -13.73 -7.95
C PHE A 188 7.10 -14.16 -9.39
N HIS A 189 7.19 -15.47 -9.67
CA HIS A 189 6.88 -16.05 -10.97
C HIS A 189 5.56 -16.81 -10.91
N PHE A 190 4.65 -16.48 -11.82
CA PHE A 190 3.43 -17.24 -11.99
C PHE A 190 3.57 -18.16 -13.20
N THR A 191 3.28 -19.45 -12.98
CA THR A 191 3.18 -20.43 -14.07
C THR A 191 1.74 -20.87 -14.16
N LEU A 192 1.13 -20.71 -15.34
CA LEU A 192 -0.26 -21.10 -15.58
C LEU A 192 -0.42 -22.61 -15.36
N PRO A 193 -1.24 -23.07 -14.40
CA PRO A 193 -1.46 -24.48 -14.19
C PRO A 193 -2.20 -25.13 -15.38
N LYS A 194 -1.97 -26.42 -15.56
CA LYS A 194 -2.65 -27.18 -16.64
C LYS A 194 -4.17 -27.20 -16.41
N GLY A 195 -4.93 -26.87 -17.44
CA GLY A 195 -6.39 -26.86 -17.38
C GLY A 195 -7.01 -25.53 -16.97
N VAL A 196 -6.18 -24.57 -16.51
CA VAL A 196 -6.65 -23.24 -16.12
C VAL A 196 -6.90 -22.37 -17.34
N THR A 197 -8.04 -21.68 -17.38
CA THR A 197 -8.39 -20.71 -18.40
C THR A 197 -7.64 -19.41 -18.17
N LEU A 198 -6.93 -18.91 -19.20
CA LEU A 198 -6.26 -17.61 -19.14
C LEU A 198 -7.14 -16.52 -19.80
N ASP A 199 -7.44 -15.47 -19.04
CA ASP A 199 -7.95 -14.20 -19.55
C ASP A 199 -6.77 -13.20 -19.62
N ASP A 200 -6.22 -13.01 -20.82
CA ASP A 200 -5.07 -12.13 -21.03
C ASP A 200 -5.54 -10.73 -21.43
N GLN A 201 -5.50 -9.80 -20.50
CA GLN A 201 -5.92 -8.41 -20.66
C GLN A 201 -4.73 -7.47 -20.96
N ARG A 202 -3.57 -8.00 -21.32
CA ARG A 202 -2.35 -7.24 -21.66
C ARG A 202 -2.37 -6.79 -23.11
N GLN A 203 -3.34 -5.96 -23.51
CA GLN A 203 -3.43 -5.36 -24.85
C GLN A 203 -3.07 -3.88 -24.83
#